data_b5c7ef7627bc43bff1cf3a4ce9dd946e
#
_entry.id   b5c7ef7627bc43bff1cf3a4ce9dd946e
#
_cell.length_a   1.000
_cell.length_b   1.000
_cell.length_c   1.000
_cell.angle_alpha   90.00
_cell.angle_beta   90.00
_cell.angle_gamma   90.00
#
_symmetry.space_group_name_H-M   'P 1'
#
loop_
_entity.id
_entity.type
_entity.pdbx_description
1 polymer ?
#
loop_
_entity_poly.entity_id
_entity_poly.type
_entity_poly.pdbx_seq_one_letter_code
_entity_poly.pdbx_strand_id
1 'polypeptide(L)'
;MKDILFKTDDFVFSYRVAGICIRDGKVLLQKPSDDDGYAFPGGHAALGETNEQTLIREFKEETGADIKVGGLRWAAEIFFAWNEKPCHQICLY
;
A
#
# COMPACT_ATOMS: atom_id res chain seq x y z
N MET A 1 8.85 0.30 13.87
CA MET A 1 9.24 -0.15 12.52
C MET A 1 9.19 1.03 11.57
N LYS A 2 10.16 1.16 10.69
CA LYS A 2 10.29 2.35 9.86
C LYS A 2 9.78 2.12 8.46
N ASP A 3 8.85 2.96 8.00
CA ASP A 3 8.32 2.90 6.65
C ASP A 3 9.36 3.33 5.61
N ILE A 4 9.30 2.70 4.45
CA ILE A 4 10.09 3.13 3.30
C ILE A 4 9.34 4.29 2.64
N LEU A 5 9.50 5.44 3.26
CA LEU A 5 8.88 6.70 2.85
C LEU A 5 9.90 7.80 3.11
N PHE A 6 10.38 8.40 2.03
CA PHE A 6 11.40 9.44 2.12
C PHE A 6 10.83 10.79 1.72
N LYS A 7 10.92 11.74 2.62
CA LYS A 7 10.50 13.12 2.38
C LYS A 7 11.73 14.01 2.39
N THR A 8 11.94 14.71 1.30
CA THR A 8 13.02 15.71 1.18
C THR A 8 12.39 17.08 0.97
N ASP A 9 13.21 18.11 0.85
CA ASP A 9 12.72 19.46 0.55
C ASP A 9 12.08 19.53 -0.85
N ASP A 10 12.49 18.66 -1.76
CA ASP A 10 12.12 18.74 -3.18
C ASP A 10 11.12 17.68 -3.61
N PHE A 11 11.08 16.51 -2.93
CA PHE A 11 10.25 15.40 -3.39
C PHE A 11 9.92 14.44 -2.25
N VAL A 12 8.96 13.54 -2.55
CA VAL A 12 8.61 12.42 -1.67
C VAL A 12 8.75 11.15 -2.47
N PHE A 13 9.40 10.13 -1.90
CA PHE A 13 9.42 8.77 -2.44
C PHE A 13 8.64 7.85 -1.52
N SER A 14 7.72 7.08 -2.09
CA SER A 14 6.85 6.18 -1.34
C SER A 14 6.90 4.78 -1.95
N TYR A 15 7.08 3.79 -1.09
CA TYR A 15 7.02 2.37 -1.48
C TYR A 15 5.85 1.74 -0.74
N ARG A 16 4.84 1.29 -1.49
CA ARG A 16 3.64 0.70 -0.92
C ARG A 16 3.41 -0.71 -1.44
N VAL A 17 2.78 -1.51 -0.60
CA VAL A 17 2.31 -2.85 -0.96
C VAL A 17 0.80 -2.87 -0.72
N ALA A 18 0.05 -3.36 -1.70
CA ALA A 18 -1.40 -3.49 -1.59
C ALA A 18 -1.83 -4.90 -1.97
N GLY A 19 -2.93 -5.34 -1.41
CA GLY A 19 -3.45 -6.68 -1.65
C GLY A 19 -4.69 -6.66 -2.51
N ILE A 20 -4.71 -7.53 -3.51
CA ILE A 20 -5.91 -7.81 -4.30
C ILE A 20 -6.54 -9.06 -3.70
N CYS A 21 -7.62 -8.88 -2.95
CA CYS A 21 -8.33 -9.96 -2.28
C CYS A 21 -9.68 -10.16 -2.97
N ILE A 22 -9.85 -11.31 -3.61
CA ILE A 22 -11.07 -11.65 -4.33
C ILE A 22 -11.76 -12.81 -3.63
N ARG A 23 -13.05 -12.65 -3.34
CA ARG A 23 -13.85 -13.68 -2.71
C ARG A 23 -15.27 -13.62 -3.26
N ASP A 24 -15.77 -14.75 -3.74
CA ASP A 24 -17.14 -14.86 -4.29
C ASP A 24 -17.40 -13.84 -5.42
N GLY A 25 -16.40 -13.61 -6.28
CA GLY A 25 -16.50 -12.65 -7.37
C GLY A 25 -16.43 -11.21 -6.96
N LYS A 26 -16.10 -10.92 -5.71
CA LYS A 26 -16.00 -9.56 -5.17
C LYS A 26 -14.58 -9.24 -4.74
N VAL A 27 -14.18 -8.00 -4.93
CA VAL A 27 -12.87 -7.51 -4.52
C VAL A 27 -13.00 -6.66 -3.24
N LEU A 28 -12.06 -6.83 -2.32
CA LEU A 28 -12.04 -6.04 -1.09
C LEU A 28 -11.39 -4.69 -1.35
N LEU A 29 -12.12 -3.63 -1.04
CA LEU A 29 -11.63 -2.26 -1.15
C LEU A 29 -11.82 -1.53 0.18
N GLN A 30 -10.98 -0.53 0.41
CA GLN A 30 -11.11 0.38 1.54
C GLN A 30 -11.46 1.76 1.05
N LYS A 31 -12.21 2.48 1.87
CA LYS A 31 -12.50 3.90 1.64
C LYS A 31 -11.92 4.69 2.82
N PRO A 32 -10.83 5.44 2.61
CA PRO A 32 -10.32 6.34 3.65
C PRO A 32 -11.39 7.36 4.04
N SER A 33 -11.43 7.74 5.31
CA SER A 33 -12.47 8.63 5.82
C SER A 33 -12.43 10.04 5.24
N ASP A 34 -11.28 10.43 4.72
CA ASP A 34 -11.03 11.78 4.18
C ASP A 34 -10.90 11.79 2.65
N ASP A 35 -11.28 10.70 1.99
CA ASP A 35 -11.15 10.54 0.55
C ASP A 35 -12.46 10.02 -0.04
N ASP A 36 -12.78 10.45 -1.26
CA ASP A 36 -13.95 9.98 -1.99
C ASP A 36 -13.69 8.69 -2.76
N GLY A 37 -12.42 8.30 -2.91
CA GLY A 37 -12.04 7.11 -3.65
C GLY A 37 -11.95 5.85 -2.82
N TYR A 38 -11.85 4.72 -3.50
CA TYR A 38 -11.60 3.42 -2.90
C TYR A 38 -10.18 2.95 -3.27
N ALA A 39 -9.57 2.19 -2.38
CA ALA A 39 -8.22 1.66 -2.59
C ALA A 39 -8.14 0.21 -2.14
N PHE A 40 -7.21 -0.53 -2.72
CA PHE A 40 -6.87 -1.85 -2.20
C PHE A 40 -6.23 -1.71 -0.82
N PRO A 41 -6.58 -2.59 0.13
CA PRO A 41 -5.93 -2.55 1.44
C PRO A 41 -4.43 -2.75 1.33
N GLY A 42 -3.68 -2.04 2.14
CA GLY A 42 -2.23 -2.13 2.16
C GLY A 42 -1.62 -0.97 2.92
N GLY A 43 -0.34 -0.77 2.72
CA GLY A 43 0.38 0.30 3.38
C GLY A 43 1.81 0.40 2.90
N HIS A 44 2.56 1.30 3.51
CA HIS A 44 3.97 1.47 3.18
C HIS A 44 4.77 0.23 3.57
N ALA A 45 5.65 -0.20 2.67
CA ALA A 45 6.62 -1.24 2.99
C ALA A 45 7.50 -0.73 4.13
N ALA A 46 7.83 -1.59 5.06
CA ALA A 46 8.68 -1.23 6.17
C ALA A 46 10.10 -1.76 5.96
N LEU A 47 11.06 -1.00 6.44
CA LEU A 47 12.47 -1.40 6.35
C LEU A 47 12.67 -2.72 7.09
N GLY A 48 13.26 -3.70 6.41
CA GLY A 48 13.53 -5.01 6.99
C GLY A 48 12.40 -6.03 6.84
N GLU A 49 11.24 -5.63 6.34
CA GLU A 49 10.15 -6.56 6.03
C GLU A 49 10.16 -6.95 4.56
N THR A 50 9.82 -8.20 4.28
CA THR A 50 9.48 -8.57 2.90
C THR A 50 8.13 -7.99 2.52
N ASN A 51 7.82 -7.96 1.22
CA ASN A 51 6.51 -7.49 0.76
C ASN A 51 5.37 -8.31 1.36
N GLU A 52 5.55 -9.62 1.47
CA GLU A 52 4.56 -10.51 2.08
C GLU A 52 4.34 -10.17 3.56
N GLN A 53 5.41 -9.95 4.31
CA GLN A 53 5.33 -9.59 5.71
C GLN A 53 4.61 -8.26 5.91
N THR A 54 4.92 -7.28 5.07
CA THR A 54 4.24 -5.98 5.10
C THR A 54 2.73 -6.14 4.87
N LEU A 55 2.37 -6.90 3.85
CA LEU A 55 0.96 -7.08 3.49
C LEU A 55 0.18 -7.82 4.59
N ILE A 56 0.78 -8.86 5.17
CA ILE A 56 0.17 -9.60 6.28
C ILE A 56 -0.06 -8.68 7.47
N ARG A 57 0.95 -7.88 7.83
CA ARG A 57 0.85 -6.94 8.94
C ARG A 57 -0.22 -5.88 8.69
N GLU A 58 -0.21 -5.26 7.52
CA GLU A 58 -1.17 -4.19 7.19
C GLU A 58 -2.61 -4.71 7.15
N PHE A 59 -2.84 -5.89 6.60
CA PHE A 59 -4.18 -6.49 6.60
C PHE A 59 -4.66 -6.78 8.03
N LYS A 60 -3.76 -7.27 8.89
CA LYS A 60 -4.11 -7.52 10.29
C LYS A 60 -4.48 -6.22 11.01
N GLU A 61 -3.72 -5.16 10.80
CA GLU A 61 -3.97 -3.86 11.41
C GLU A 61 -5.29 -3.24 10.91
N GLU A 62 -5.57 -3.35 9.62
CA GLU A 62 -6.70 -2.66 9.01
C GLU A 62 -8.00 -3.44 9.10
N THR A 63 -7.96 -4.75 8.99
CA THR A 63 -9.16 -5.59 8.92
C THR A 63 -9.28 -6.60 10.05
N GLY A 64 -8.22 -6.82 10.81
CA GLY A 64 -8.17 -7.88 11.83
C GLY A 64 -7.98 -9.27 11.24
N ALA A 65 -7.91 -9.42 9.93
CA ALA A 65 -7.83 -10.72 9.28
C ALA A 65 -6.40 -11.22 9.14
N ASP A 66 -6.26 -12.53 9.26
CA ASP A 66 -5.02 -13.22 8.91
C ASP A 66 -5.14 -13.69 7.48
N ILE A 67 -4.17 -13.33 6.66
CA ILE A 67 -4.22 -13.65 5.24
C ILE A 67 -3.04 -14.52 4.82
N LYS A 68 -3.22 -15.21 3.69
CA LYS A 68 -2.16 -15.91 3.00
C LYS A 68 -1.87 -15.17 1.70
N VAL A 69 -0.62 -14.80 1.51
CA VAL A 69 -0.22 -14.02 0.33
C VAL A 69 0.12 -14.96 -0.81
N GLY A 70 -0.44 -14.66 -1.98
CA GLY A 70 -0.08 -15.33 -3.23
C GLY A 70 1.07 -14.62 -3.94
N GLY A 71 1.12 -14.73 -5.25
CA GLY A 71 2.16 -14.10 -6.04
C GLY A 71 1.92 -12.63 -6.33
N LEU A 72 2.99 -11.95 -6.77
CA LEU A 72 2.89 -10.59 -7.28
C LEU A 72 2.06 -10.58 -8.57
N ARG A 73 1.07 -9.70 -8.63
CA ARG A 73 0.18 -9.59 -9.78
C ARG A 73 0.47 -8.38 -10.64
N TRP A 74 0.90 -7.28 -10.01
CA TRP A 74 1.10 -6.04 -10.72
C TRP A 74 2.04 -5.14 -9.96
N ALA A 75 2.81 -4.35 -10.70
CA ALA A 75 3.64 -3.28 -10.16
C ALA A 75 3.33 -1.99 -10.92
N ALA A 76 3.20 -0.90 -10.20
CA ALA A 76 2.86 0.38 -10.79
C ALA A 76 3.76 1.48 -10.27
N GLU A 77 4.06 2.44 -11.14
CA GLU A 77 4.63 3.71 -10.74
C GLU A 77 3.54 4.76 -10.77
N ILE A 78 3.41 5.52 -9.70
CA ILE A 78 2.34 6.50 -9.54
C ILE A 78 2.97 7.84 -9.19
N PHE A 79 2.55 8.89 -9.89
CA PHE A 79 3.05 10.24 -9.69
C PHE A 79 1.91 11.14 -9.25
N PHE A 80 2.10 11.84 -8.13
CA PHE A 80 1.09 12.76 -7.63
C PHE A 80 1.75 13.82 -6.75
N ALA A 81 0.96 14.80 -6.29
CA ALA A 81 1.44 15.81 -5.36
C ALA A 81 1.08 15.41 -3.93
N TRP A 82 2.05 15.50 -3.04
CA TRP A 82 1.86 15.29 -1.61
C TRP A 82 2.37 16.52 -0.88
N ASN A 83 1.45 17.29 -0.26
CA ASN A 83 1.78 18.54 0.42
C ASN A 83 2.59 19.48 -0.48
N GLU A 84 2.13 19.65 -1.73
CA GLU A 84 2.74 20.52 -2.75
C GLU A 84 4.09 20.05 -3.27
N LYS A 85 4.55 18.87 -2.86
CA LYS A 85 5.78 18.26 -3.37
C LYS A 85 5.47 17.14 -4.35
N PRO A 86 6.26 16.98 -5.41
CA PRO A 86 6.08 15.82 -6.29
C PRO A 86 6.38 14.53 -5.53
N CYS A 87 5.50 13.57 -5.65
CA CYS A 87 5.67 12.24 -5.07
C CYS A 87 5.82 11.21 -6.18
N HIS A 88 6.84 10.38 -6.06
CA HIS A 88 7.03 9.21 -6.91
C HIS A 88 6.78 7.98 -6.04
N GLN A 89 5.74 7.23 -6.37
CA GLN A 89 5.34 6.05 -5.60
C GLN A 89 5.49 4.80 -6.44
N ILE A 90 6.12 3.79 -5.85
CA ILE A 90 6.10 2.43 -6.38
C ILE A 90 5.12 1.64 -5.55
N CYS A 91 4.16 0.99 -6.21
CA CYS A 91 3.17 0.17 -5.53
C CYS A 91 3.14 -1.22 -6.14
N LEU A 92 3.25 -2.25 -5.29
CA LEU A 92 3.19 -3.66 -5.68
C LEU A 92 1.86 -4.24 -5.22
N TYR A 93 1.23 -5.04 -6.08
CA TYR A 93 -0.08 -5.66 -5.83
C TYR A 93 0.01 -7.16 -5.82
#